data_7f4f48b9cea6bd006ac9f57171b540bb
#
_entry.id   7f4f48b9cea6bd006ac9f57171b540bb
#
_cell.length_a   1.000
_cell.length_b   1.000
_cell.length_c   1.000
_cell.angle_alpha   90.00
_cell.angle_beta   90.00
_cell.angle_gamma   90.00
#
_symmetry.space_group_name_H-M   'P 1'
#
loop_
_entity.id
_entity.type
_entity.pdbx_description
1 polymer ?
#
loop_
_entity_poly.entity_id
_entity_poly.type
_entity_poly.pdbx_seq_one_letter_code
_entity_poly.pdbx_strand_id
1 'polypeptide(L)'
;MTQTRYIKVVSDLRWKYDLFIVDQWGVLHDGANAHHGAVDAMASIKSAGKKIILVSNSSRRVSXSADGLKKFGITPDLYDHILTSGELAWKAIKNETDPFYQQLGKKCFIIGNDQREDFLDGLGLYPVNCVKSADFLLVGDLPVGPIEQLTQVLVDARACNLTMVILNPDMLSIDPNGELSPCPGQVGDAYSKLGGAVKIHGKPNLSVYQKCFELEPXAKKIVAIGDSLHHDIAGASNAGIDSVLITSGIHAFDLKTVPGLKAKEREINSLCSRTGITPTFWGTRFI
;
A
#
# COMPACT_ATOMS: atom_id res chain seq x y z
N MET A 1 1.88 -24.36 13.52
CA MET A 1 1.50 -22.99 13.11
C MET A 1 1.39 -22.13 14.36
N THR A 2 2.07 -20.99 14.39
CA THR A 2 1.98 -20.07 15.54
C THR A 2 0.58 -19.46 15.55
N GLN A 3 -0.10 -19.57 16.70
CA GLN A 3 -1.44 -19.03 16.85
C GLN A 3 -1.38 -17.51 16.95
N THR A 4 -2.16 -16.80 16.13
CA THR A 4 -2.24 -15.34 16.20
C THR A 4 -2.96 -14.91 17.48
N ARG A 5 -2.57 -13.76 18.06
CA ARG A 5 -3.08 -13.30 19.36
C ARG A 5 -3.86 -11.99 19.22
N TYR A 6 -5.00 -11.92 19.90
CA TYR A 6 -5.80 -10.70 19.95
C TYR A 6 -5.14 -9.65 20.85
N ILE A 7 -5.12 -8.40 20.36
CA ILE A 7 -4.70 -7.24 21.15
C ILE A 7 -5.83 -6.21 21.11
N LYS A 8 -6.26 -5.77 22.28
CA LYS A 8 -7.34 -4.78 22.40
C LYS A 8 -6.82 -3.37 22.09
N VAL A 9 -5.66 -3.01 22.62
CA VAL A 9 -5.05 -1.67 22.48
C VAL A 9 -3.71 -1.87 21.77
N VAL A 10 -3.69 -1.57 20.46
CA VAL A 10 -2.52 -1.83 19.61
C VAL A 10 -1.34 -0.93 20.02
N SER A 11 -1.61 0.31 20.45
CA SER A 11 -0.56 1.23 20.88
C SER A 11 0.19 0.76 22.13
N ASP A 12 -0.35 -0.22 22.91
CA ASP A 12 0.39 -0.81 24.04
C ASP A 12 1.62 -1.61 23.58
N LEU A 13 1.70 -1.95 22.30
CA LEU A 13 2.90 -2.56 21.73
C LEU A 13 4.11 -1.61 21.81
N ARG A 14 3.93 -0.32 22.13
CA ARG A 14 5.03 0.63 22.35
C ARG A 14 6.03 0.17 23.43
N TRP A 15 5.58 -0.71 24.32
CA TRP A 15 6.49 -1.27 25.37
C TRP A 15 7.31 -2.46 24.85
N LYS A 16 6.95 -2.99 23.66
CA LYS A 16 7.63 -4.17 23.09
C LYS A 16 8.50 -3.82 21.87
N TYR A 17 8.07 -2.82 21.07
CA TYR A 17 8.72 -2.50 19.80
C TYR A 17 9.35 -1.12 19.79
N ASP A 18 10.33 -0.93 18.90
CA ASP A 18 11.07 0.32 18.73
C ASP A 18 10.55 1.10 17.51
N LEU A 19 10.13 0.35 16.46
CA LEU A 19 9.67 0.91 15.20
C LEU A 19 8.32 0.31 14.82
N PHE A 20 7.40 1.18 14.47
CA PHE A 20 6.06 0.88 13.98
C PHE A 20 5.99 1.26 12.51
N ILE A 21 5.78 0.27 11.63
CA ILE A 21 5.53 0.46 10.21
C ILE A 21 4.02 0.40 10.05
N VAL A 22 3.38 1.53 9.76
CA VAL A 22 1.91 1.66 9.86
C VAL A 22 1.33 1.99 8.49
N ASP A 23 0.36 1.19 8.05
CA ASP A 23 -0.40 1.50 6.86
C ASP A 23 -1.30 2.71 7.10
N GLN A 24 -1.75 3.35 6.02
CA GLN A 24 -2.58 4.56 6.08
C GLN A 24 -4.07 4.23 5.90
N TRP A 25 -4.45 3.78 4.69
CA TRP A 25 -5.86 3.54 4.34
C TRP A 25 -6.36 2.27 5.04
N GLY A 26 -7.53 2.36 5.69
CA GLY A 26 -8.10 1.23 6.43
C GLY A 26 -7.54 1.07 7.85
N VAL A 27 -6.44 1.77 8.17
CA VAL A 27 -5.80 1.74 9.49
C VAL A 27 -5.90 3.09 10.19
N LEU A 28 -5.49 4.16 9.51
CA LEU A 28 -5.48 5.52 10.06
C LEU A 28 -6.70 6.34 9.62
N HIS A 29 -7.18 6.10 8.40
CA HIS A 29 -8.31 6.83 7.83
C HIS A 29 -9.02 5.99 6.76
N ASP A 30 -10.22 6.44 6.38
CA ASP A 30 -11.04 5.82 5.34
C ASP A 30 -11.08 6.65 4.05
N GLY A 31 -10.26 7.69 3.97
CA GLY A 31 -10.26 8.63 2.84
C GLY A 31 -11.12 9.86 3.07
N ALA A 32 -12.08 9.80 3.98
CA ALA A 32 -12.94 10.93 4.36
C ALA A 32 -12.66 11.39 5.80
N ASN A 33 -12.40 10.45 6.70
CA ASN A 33 -12.22 10.73 8.13
C ASN A 33 -11.08 9.91 8.72
N ALA A 34 -10.45 10.45 9.76
CA ALA A 34 -9.53 9.65 10.59
C ALA A 34 -10.33 8.57 11.32
N HIS A 35 -9.77 7.38 11.43
CA HIS A 35 -10.39 6.33 12.25
C HIS A 35 -10.29 6.71 13.74
N HIS A 36 -11.36 6.42 14.47
CA HIS A 36 -11.45 6.72 15.90
C HIS A 36 -10.25 6.15 16.66
N GLY A 37 -9.56 7.01 17.39
CA GLY A 37 -8.41 6.64 18.23
C GLY A 37 -7.07 6.55 17.52
N ALA A 38 -7.03 6.63 16.18
CA ALA A 38 -5.79 6.47 15.43
C ALA A 38 -4.74 7.56 15.76
N VAL A 39 -5.20 8.81 15.82
CA VAL A 39 -4.32 9.95 16.17
C VAL A 39 -3.77 9.78 17.59
N ASP A 40 -4.64 9.41 18.55
CA ASP A 40 -4.24 9.20 19.94
C ASP A 40 -3.24 8.03 20.07
N ALA A 41 -3.44 6.96 19.30
CA ALA A 41 -2.52 5.82 19.29
C ALA A 41 -1.14 6.25 18.80
N MET A 42 -1.09 7.02 17.70
CA MET A 42 0.18 7.55 17.17
C MET A 42 0.86 8.44 18.23
N ALA A 43 0.11 9.36 18.83
CA ALA A 43 0.65 10.26 19.86
C ALA A 43 1.20 9.46 21.06
N SER A 44 0.49 8.41 21.46
CA SER A 44 0.92 7.53 22.56
C SER A 44 2.23 6.80 22.24
N ILE A 45 2.38 6.32 21.00
CA ILE A 45 3.60 5.66 20.52
C ILE A 45 4.75 6.67 20.48
N LYS A 46 4.51 7.87 19.92
CA LYS A 46 5.53 8.92 19.83
C LYS A 46 5.97 9.41 21.21
N SER A 47 5.01 9.60 22.15
CA SER A 47 5.36 10.05 23.52
C SER A 47 6.19 9.03 24.29
N ALA A 48 6.14 7.76 23.90
CA ALA A 48 7.02 6.71 24.45
C ALA A 48 8.40 6.68 23.78
N GLY A 49 8.71 7.66 22.93
CA GLY A 49 9.99 7.78 22.24
C GLY A 49 10.18 6.79 21.10
N LYS A 50 9.10 6.21 20.59
CA LYS A 50 9.17 5.20 19.53
C LYS A 50 9.06 5.84 18.14
N LYS A 51 9.48 5.09 17.13
CA LYS A 51 9.49 5.55 15.74
C LYS A 51 8.28 5.05 14.99
N ILE A 52 7.73 5.90 14.11
CA ILE A 52 6.61 5.53 13.23
C ILE A 52 6.99 5.88 11.79
N ILE A 53 6.92 4.87 10.92
CA ILE A 53 7.03 5.07 9.48
C ILE A 53 5.67 4.72 8.87
N LEU A 54 5.08 5.67 8.16
CA LEU A 54 3.82 5.44 7.44
C LEU A 54 4.15 4.85 6.08
N VAL A 55 3.54 3.71 5.74
CA VAL A 55 3.79 3.03 4.46
C VAL A 55 2.46 2.81 3.75
N SER A 56 2.34 3.35 2.54
CA SER A 56 1.09 3.26 1.76
C SER A 56 1.36 2.77 0.35
N ASN A 57 0.43 1.97 -0.18
CA ASN A 57 0.45 1.56 -1.58
C ASN A 57 -0.09 2.65 -2.52
N SER A 58 -0.44 3.81 -1.98
CA SER A 58 -0.93 4.95 -2.77
C SER A 58 0.04 5.32 -3.90
N SER A 59 -0.52 5.66 -5.06
CA SER A 59 0.23 6.18 -6.21
C SER A 59 0.76 7.60 -6.01
N ARG A 60 0.34 8.29 -4.95
CA ARG A 60 0.71 9.70 -4.70
C ARG A 60 2.17 9.84 -4.32
N ARG A 61 2.75 11.02 -4.67
CA ARG A 61 4.04 11.44 -4.12
C ARG A 61 3.89 11.68 -2.61
N VAL A 62 5.00 11.62 -1.87
CA VAL A 62 4.98 11.81 -0.40
C VAL A 62 4.35 13.15 -0.01
N SER A 63 4.62 14.23 -0.70
CA SER A 63 4.01 15.53 -0.44
C SER A 63 2.47 15.51 -0.51
N UNK A 64 2.00 14.82 -1.31
CA UNK A 64 0.72 14.73 -1.49
C UNK A 64 0.03 13.97 -0.54
N SER A 65 0.68 12.88 -0.19
CA SER A 65 0.17 12.05 0.91
C SER A 65 0.18 12.81 2.24
N ALA A 66 1.28 13.47 2.56
CA ALA A 66 1.42 14.24 3.81
C ALA A 66 0.34 15.32 3.94
N ASP A 67 0.03 16.03 2.86
CA ASP A 67 -1.01 17.08 2.90
C ASP A 67 -2.40 16.48 3.09
N GLY A 68 -2.64 15.28 2.53
CA GLY A 68 -3.87 14.54 2.77
C GLY A 68 -4.02 14.16 4.25
N LEU A 69 -2.95 13.66 4.85
CA LEU A 69 -2.95 13.22 6.25
C LEU A 69 -3.24 14.36 7.23
N LYS A 70 -2.75 15.57 6.93
CA LYS A 70 -3.05 16.76 7.77
C LYS A 70 -4.54 17.01 7.91
N LYS A 71 -5.32 16.74 6.87
CA LYS A 71 -6.80 16.93 6.90
C LYS A 71 -7.46 16.01 7.92
N PHE A 72 -6.80 14.91 8.27
CA PHE A 72 -7.27 13.93 9.25
C PHE A 72 -6.64 14.15 10.64
N GLY A 73 -5.93 15.29 10.83
CA GLY A 73 -5.25 15.57 12.10
C GLY A 73 -3.96 14.78 12.29
N ILE A 74 -3.48 14.10 11.25
CA ILE A 74 -2.22 13.35 11.31
C ILE A 74 -1.10 14.28 10.84
N THR A 75 -0.48 14.97 11.79
CA THR A 75 0.53 15.99 11.56
C THR A 75 1.96 15.41 11.62
N PRO A 76 2.96 16.13 11.08
CA PRO A 76 4.33 15.59 10.99
C PRO A 76 4.99 15.20 12.32
N ASP A 77 4.50 15.71 13.45
CA ASP A 77 5.01 15.32 14.77
C ASP A 77 4.58 13.90 15.17
N LEU A 78 3.57 13.33 14.50
CA LEU A 78 3.03 12.00 14.82
C LEU A 78 3.75 10.86 14.09
N TYR A 79 4.67 11.16 13.16
CA TYR A 79 5.42 10.13 12.44
C TYR A 79 6.82 10.66 12.10
N ASP A 80 7.72 9.74 11.79
CA ASP A 80 9.10 10.09 11.42
C ASP A 80 9.29 10.14 9.91
N HIS A 81 8.66 9.21 9.18
CA HIS A 81 8.80 9.11 7.72
C HIS A 81 7.50 8.67 7.05
N ILE A 82 7.37 8.99 5.76
CA ILE A 82 6.30 8.45 4.89
C ILE A 82 6.96 7.79 3.68
N LEU A 83 6.51 6.60 3.34
CA LEU A 83 6.85 5.91 2.09
C LEU A 83 5.53 5.62 1.35
N THR A 84 5.47 6.01 0.07
CA THR A 84 4.34 5.65 -0.79
C THR A 84 4.87 4.86 -1.98
N SER A 85 4.04 3.98 -2.52
CA SER A 85 4.38 3.22 -3.73
C SER A 85 4.73 4.19 -4.88
N GLY A 86 3.96 5.28 -5.03
CA GLY A 86 4.24 6.29 -6.05
C GLY A 86 5.59 6.95 -5.88
N GLU A 87 5.97 7.32 -4.64
CA GLU A 87 7.29 7.91 -4.40
C GLU A 87 8.44 6.94 -4.67
N LEU A 88 8.24 5.66 -4.29
CA LEU A 88 9.25 4.63 -4.54
C LEU A 88 9.45 4.42 -6.05
N ALA A 89 8.35 4.38 -6.81
CA ALA A 89 8.40 4.27 -8.27
C ALA A 89 9.09 5.48 -8.88
N TRP A 90 8.71 6.69 -8.41
CA TRP A 90 9.31 7.94 -8.89
C TRP A 90 10.82 7.94 -8.70
N LYS A 91 11.28 7.59 -7.50
CA LYS A 91 12.71 7.53 -7.18
C LYS A 91 13.44 6.47 -8.01
N ALA A 92 12.79 5.33 -8.24
CA ALA A 92 13.39 4.26 -9.05
C ALA A 92 13.58 4.70 -10.50
N ILE A 93 12.58 5.38 -11.08
CA ILE A 93 12.66 5.92 -12.45
C ILE A 93 13.70 7.04 -12.51
N LYS A 94 13.66 7.97 -11.55
CA LYS A 94 14.54 9.15 -11.53
C LYS A 94 16.03 8.77 -11.43
N ASN A 95 16.32 7.79 -10.57
CA ASN A 95 17.70 7.43 -10.24
C ASN A 95 18.24 6.27 -11.07
N GLU A 96 17.37 5.62 -11.85
CA GLU A 96 17.73 4.47 -12.70
C GLU A 96 18.50 3.41 -11.90
N THR A 97 18.04 3.16 -10.66
CA THR A 97 18.74 2.31 -9.67
C THR A 97 18.72 0.82 -10.00
N ASP A 98 17.93 0.42 -10.97
CA ASP A 98 17.68 -0.98 -11.36
C ASP A 98 17.89 -1.02 -12.89
N PRO A 99 18.60 -2.02 -13.45
CA PRO A 99 18.76 -2.15 -14.90
C PRO A 99 17.45 -2.05 -15.69
N PHE A 100 16.34 -2.45 -15.10
CA PHE A 100 15.03 -2.30 -15.72
C PHE A 100 14.75 -0.81 -16.05
N TYR A 101 15.00 0.10 -15.10
CA TYR A 101 14.69 1.53 -15.32
C TYR A 101 15.67 2.21 -16.27
N GLN A 102 16.90 1.68 -16.36
CA GLN A 102 17.89 2.19 -17.34
C GLN A 102 17.44 1.94 -18.78
N GLN A 103 16.60 0.91 -18.98
CA GLN A 103 16.14 0.50 -20.30
C GLN A 103 14.68 0.86 -20.58
N LEU A 104 14.03 1.55 -19.64
CA LEU A 104 12.57 1.76 -19.69
C LEU A 104 12.13 2.64 -20.87
N GLY A 105 12.97 3.56 -21.32
CA GLY A 105 12.59 4.57 -22.32
C GLY A 105 11.92 5.77 -21.66
N LYS A 106 11.42 6.70 -22.47
CA LYS A 106 10.88 7.97 -21.95
C LYS A 106 9.43 8.23 -22.34
N LYS A 107 8.88 7.48 -23.30
CA LYS A 107 7.50 7.68 -23.76
C LYS A 107 6.56 6.78 -22.99
N CYS A 108 5.68 7.35 -22.20
CA CYS A 108 4.76 6.57 -21.36
C CYS A 108 3.31 6.71 -21.86
N PHE A 109 2.60 5.59 -21.95
CA PHE A 109 1.16 5.61 -22.18
C PHE A 109 0.51 5.49 -20.78
N ILE A 110 -0.24 6.53 -20.39
CA ILE A 110 -0.84 6.60 -19.06
C ILE A 110 -2.23 5.95 -19.09
N ILE A 111 -2.45 4.99 -18.21
CA ILE A 111 -3.77 4.39 -17.97
C ILE A 111 -4.32 4.98 -16.68
N GLY A 112 -5.47 5.65 -16.76
CA GLY A 112 -6.12 6.30 -15.64
C GLY A 112 -6.83 7.58 -16.06
N ASN A 113 -7.49 8.22 -15.11
CA ASN A 113 -8.20 9.49 -15.34
C ASN A 113 -7.31 10.72 -15.25
N ASP A 114 -6.22 10.58 -14.51
CA ASP A 114 -5.32 11.68 -14.18
C ASP A 114 -4.09 11.61 -15.08
N GLN A 115 -3.70 12.72 -15.68
CA GLN A 115 -2.49 12.81 -16.50
C GLN A 115 -1.22 12.69 -15.67
N ARG A 116 -1.34 12.65 -14.34
CA ARG A 116 -0.24 12.42 -13.41
C ARG A 116 0.89 13.45 -13.54
N GLU A 117 0.53 14.71 -13.79
CA GLU A 117 1.53 15.79 -13.89
C GLU A 117 2.43 15.83 -12.64
N ASP A 118 1.80 15.64 -11.46
CA ASP A 118 2.51 15.61 -10.18
C ASP A 118 3.56 14.50 -10.13
N PHE A 119 3.26 13.35 -10.75
CA PHE A 119 4.20 12.22 -10.81
C PHE A 119 5.27 12.43 -11.89
N LEU A 120 4.87 12.97 -13.03
CA LEU A 120 5.81 13.12 -14.18
C LEU A 120 6.87 14.20 -13.95
N ASP A 121 6.57 15.17 -13.07
CA ASP A 121 7.48 16.29 -12.83
C ASP A 121 8.88 15.81 -12.43
N GLY A 122 9.89 16.32 -13.12
CA GLY A 122 11.28 16.01 -12.86
C GLY A 122 11.79 14.68 -13.40
N LEU A 123 10.92 13.87 -14.07
CA LEU A 123 11.33 12.56 -14.61
C LEU A 123 11.79 12.62 -16.07
N GLY A 124 11.44 13.67 -16.80
CA GLY A 124 11.74 13.75 -18.24
C GLY A 124 10.99 12.70 -19.05
N LEU A 125 9.82 12.29 -18.57
CA LEU A 125 8.93 11.37 -19.29
C LEU A 125 7.97 12.15 -20.18
N TYR A 126 7.58 11.54 -21.29
CA TYR A 126 6.69 12.15 -22.29
C TYR A 126 5.44 11.31 -22.47
N PRO A 127 4.27 11.78 -21.98
CA PRO A 127 3.03 11.07 -22.22
C PRO A 127 2.70 10.99 -23.71
N VAL A 128 2.23 9.82 -24.16
CA VAL A 128 1.79 9.61 -25.55
C VAL A 128 0.34 9.11 -25.56
N ASN A 129 -0.38 9.41 -26.64
CA ASN A 129 -1.79 9.08 -26.76
C ASN A 129 -2.05 7.76 -27.51
N CYS A 130 -0.99 7.09 -27.95
CA CYS A 130 -1.10 5.83 -28.68
C CYS A 130 -0.18 4.79 -28.06
N VAL A 131 -0.73 3.64 -27.71
CA VAL A 131 0.02 2.53 -27.11
C VAL A 131 1.24 2.15 -27.98
N LYS A 132 1.05 2.12 -29.30
CA LYS A 132 2.11 1.69 -30.23
C LYS A 132 3.30 2.65 -30.30
N SER A 133 3.15 3.89 -29.79
CA SER A 133 4.23 4.85 -29.76
C SER A 133 4.88 4.96 -28.37
N ALA A 134 4.41 4.17 -27.41
CA ALA A 134 4.93 4.18 -26.05
C ALA A 134 6.13 3.24 -25.89
N ASP A 135 6.98 3.57 -24.92
CA ASP A 135 8.05 2.69 -24.47
C ASP A 135 7.57 1.81 -23.31
N PHE A 136 6.58 2.27 -22.53
CA PHE A 136 6.00 1.52 -21.40
C PHE A 136 4.62 2.07 -21.03
N LEU A 137 3.91 1.29 -20.20
CA LEU A 137 2.62 1.71 -19.62
C LEU A 137 2.83 2.22 -18.19
N LEU A 138 2.16 3.31 -17.83
CA LEU A 138 2.19 3.86 -16.47
C LEU A 138 0.76 3.86 -15.91
N VAL A 139 0.55 3.19 -14.76
CA VAL A 139 -0.79 3.05 -14.17
C VAL A 139 -0.76 3.58 -12.74
N GLY A 140 -1.47 4.71 -12.51
CA GLY A 140 -1.52 5.34 -11.18
C GLY A 140 -2.90 5.34 -10.55
N ASP A 141 -3.95 5.32 -11.38
CA ASP A 141 -5.34 5.22 -10.93
C ASP A 141 -6.12 4.44 -11.99
N LEU A 142 -7.43 4.31 -11.80
CA LEU A 142 -8.30 3.63 -12.76
C LEU A 142 -9.03 4.64 -13.64
N PRO A 143 -9.23 4.34 -14.92
CA PRO A 143 -10.14 5.16 -15.74
C PRO A 143 -11.59 4.97 -15.28
N VAL A 144 -12.45 5.91 -15.64
CA VAL A 144 -13.88 5.77 -15.37
C VAL A 144 -14.43 4.59 -16.18
N GLY A 145 -15.15 3.71 -15.51
CA GLY A 145 -15.78 2.57 -16.15
C GLY A 145 -15.09 1.24 -15.81
N PRO A 146 -15.65 0.16 -16.34
CA PRO A 146 -15.13 -1.18 -16.02
C PRO A 146 -13.79 -1.46 -16.71
N ILE A 147 -12.96 -2.25 -16.04
CA ILE A 147 -11.60 -2.61 -16.49
C ILE A 147 -11.62 -3.29 -17.87
N GLU A 148 -12.71 -3.97 -18.19
CA GLU A 148 -12.88 -4.65 -19.49
C GLU A 148 -12.72 -3.70 -20.67
N GLN A 149 -13.00 -2.41 -20.49
CA GLN A 149 -12.79 -1.40 -21.53
C GLN A 149 -11.31 -1.23 -21.91
N LEU A 150 -10.40 -1.65 -21.02
CA LEU A 150 -8.97 -1.61 -21.30
C LEU A 150 -8.48 -2.82 -22.11
N THR A 151 -9.34 -3.82 -22.38
CA THR A 151 -8.91 -5.08 -23.01
C THR A 151 -8.08 -4.84 -24.27
N GLN A 152 -8.56 -4.00 -25.18
CA GLN A 152 -7.84 -3.75 -26.44
C GLN A 152 -6.52 -3.04 -26.21
N VAL A 153 -6.47 -2.08 -25.28
CA VAL A 153 -5.24 -1.36 -24.89
C VAL A 153 -4.20 -2.36 -24.35
N LEU A 154 -4.63 -3.29 -23.48
CA LEU A 154 -3.72 -4.27 -22.89
C LEU A 154 -3.23 -5.29 -23.94
N VAL A 155 -4.09 -5.71 -24.86
CA VAL A 155 -3.72 -6.61 -25.98
C VAL A 155 -2.68 -5.92 -26.88
N ASP A 156 -2.94 -4.68 -27.28
CA ASP A 156 -2.00 -3.91 -28.11
C ASP A 156 -0.66 -3.70 -27.41
N ALA A 157 -0.70 -3.38 -26.11
CA ALA A 157 0.52 -3.21 -25.30
C ALA A 157 1.31 -4.51 -25.24
N ARG A 158 0.62 -5.65 -25.05
CA ARG A 158 1.27 -6.96 -25.03
C ARG A 158 1.90 -7.28 -26.39
N ALA A 159 1.21 -6.96 -27.49
CA ALA A 159 1.74 -7.16 -28.84
C ALA A 159 3.02 -6.31 -29.10
N CYS A 160 3.10 -5.16 -28.47
CA CYS A 160 4.29 -4.29 -28.52
C CYS A 160 5.36 -4.66 -27.49
N ASN A 161 5.14 -5.69 -26.67
CA ASN A 161 6.04 -6.13 -25.59
C ASN A 161 6.33 -5.02 -24.56
N LEU A 162 5.36 -4.13 -24.31
CA LEU A 162 5.56 -3.06 -23.34
C LEU A 162 5.56 -3.61 -21.92
N THR A 163 6.36 -3.02 -21.06
CA THR A 163 6.27 -3.30 -19.62
C THR A 163 5.32 -2.30 -18.98
N MET A 164 4.58 -2.74 -17.97
CA MET A 164 3.67 -1.88 -17.21
C MET A 164 4.30 -1.56 -15.85
N VAL A 165 4.34 -0.26 -15.51
CA VAL A 165 4.76 0.22 -14.18
C VAL A 165 3.49 0.59 -13.41
N ILE A 166 3.24 -0.10 -12.30
CA ILE A 166 2.06 0.12 -11.45
C ILE A 166 2.49 0.96 -10.24
N LEU A 167 1.82 2.09 -10.05
CA LEU A 167 2.10 2.99 -8.93
C LEU A 167 1.27 2.65 -7.67
N ASN A 168 0.20 1.88 -7.82
CA ASN A 168 -0.63 1.39 -6.71
C ASN A 168 -0.96 -0.09 -6.97
N PRO A 169 -0.32 -1.01 -6.25
CA PRO A 169 -0.54 -2.45 -6.47
C PRO A 169 -1.79 -3.02 -5.81
N ASP A 170 -2.55 -2.24 -5.05
CA ASP A 170 -3.75 -2.76 -4.38
C ASP A 170 -4.78 -3.24 -5.41
N MET A 171 -5.42 -4.36 -5.10
CA MET A 171 -6.50 -4.91 -5.94
C MET A 171 -7.83 -4.25 -5.61
N LEU A 172 -8.04 -3.93 -4.34
CA LEU A 172 -9.27 -3.36 -3.79
C LEU A 172 -8.92 -2.38 -2.68
N SER A 173 -9.79 -1.42 -2.46
CA SER A 173 -9.78 -0.58 -1.26
C SER A 173 -11.19 -0.57 -0.66
N ILE A 174 -11.30 -0.17 0.59
CA ILE A 174 -12.59 0.01 1.25
C ILE A 174 -12.91 1.50 1.26
N ASP A 175 -14.11 1.87 0.84
CA ASP A 175 -14.52 3.27 0.80
C ASP A 175 -15.13 3.70 2.14
N PRO A 176 -15.43 5.01 2.35
CA PRO A 176 -16.03 5.47 3.62
C PRO A 176 -17.40 4.86 3.95
N ASN A 177 -18.10 4.31 2.95
CA ASN A 177 -19.40 3.63 3.17
C ASN A 177 -19.21 2.16 3.52
N GLY A 178 -17.97 1.65 3.50
CA GLY A 178 -17.66 0.25 3.77
C GLY A 178 -17.77 -0.65 2.54
N GLU A 179 -17.87 -0.07 1.34
CA GLU A 179 -17.96 -0.83 0.10
C GLU A 179 -16.56 -1.03 -0.51
N LEU A 180 -16.39 -2.16 -1.19
CA LEU A 180 -15.12 -2.47 -1.86
C LEU A 180 -15.08 -1.78 -3.23
N SER A 181 -14.00 -1.06 -3.48
CA SER A 181 -13.76 -0.36 -4.74
C SER A 181 -12.53 -0.93 -5.44
N PRO A 182 -12.57 -1.10 -6.77
CA PRO A 182 -11.41 -1.61 -7.51
C PRO A 182 -10.24 -0.63 -7.47
N CYS A 183 -9.01 -1.17 -7.55
CA CYS A 183 -7.78 -0.40 -7.53
C CYS A 183 -6.87 -0.79 -8.70
N PRO A 184 -5.86 0.05 -9.01
CA PRO A 184 -5.00 -0.15 -10.19
C PRO A 184 -4.30 -1.49 -10.28
N GLY A 185 -4.07 -2.18 -9.16
CA GLY A 185 -3.50 -3.53 -9.18
C GLY A 185 -4.28 -4.50 -10.08
N GLN A 186 -5.61 -4.29 -10.23
CA GLN A 186 -6.41 -5.13 -11.12
C GLN A 186 -5.99 -4.99 -12.59
N VAL A 187 -5.54 -3.81 -13.01
CA VAL A 187 -5.03 -3.60 -14.37
C VAL A 187 -3.72 -4.38 -14.55
N GLY A 188 -2.85 -4.34 -13.53
CA GLY A 188 -1.61 -5.11 -13.52
C GLY A 188 -1.86 -6.63 -13.60
N ASP A 189 -2.83 -7.10 -12.82
CA ASP A 189 -3.22 -8.51 -12.82
C ASP A 189 -3.76 -8.94 -14.21
N ALA A 190 -4.66 -8.12 -14.79
CA ALA A 190 -5.21 -8.39 -16.12
C ALA A 190 -4.08 -8.45 -17.16
N TYR A 191 -3.14 -7.51 -17.10
CA TYR A 191 -2.01 -7.47 -18.03
C TYR A 191 -1.07 -8.68 -17.84
N SER A 192 -0.80 -9.05 -16.59
CA SER A 192 0.01 -10.25 -16.29
C SER A 192 -0.63 -11.54 -16.86
N LYS A 193 -1.95 -11.64 -16.78
CA LYS A 193 -2.70 -12.79 -17.32
C LYS A 193 -2.59 -12.89 -18.84
N LEU A 194 -2.34 -11.77 -19.52
CA LEU A 194 -2.06 -11.75 -20.97
C LEU A 194 -0.58 -12.06 -21.27
N GLY A 195 0.23 -12.33 -20.25
CA GLY A 195 1.68 -12.57 -20.40
C GLY A 195 2.49 -11.28 -20.47
N GLY A 196 1.92 -10.14 -20.07
CA GLY A 196 2.63 -8.86 -20.03
C GLY A 196 3.52 -8.75 -18.80
N ALA A 197 4.65 -8.06 -18.93
CA ALA A 197 5.56 -7.80 -17.81
C ALA A 197 5.02 -6.63 -16.97
N VAL A 198 5.00 -6.82 -15.64
CA VAL A 198 4.51 -5.79 -14.70
C VAL A 198 5.58 -5.52 -13.65
N LYS A 199 5.91 -4.25 -13.45
CA LYS A 199 6.80 -3.80 -12.38
C LYS A 199 5.96 -3.07 -11.34
N ILE A 200 5.99 -3.55 -10.10
CA ILE A 200 5.22 -2.95 -9.01
C ILE A 200 6.15 -2.48 -7.88
N HIS A 201 5.71 -1.43 -7.22
CA HIS A 201 6.34 -0.89 -6.01
C HIS A 201 5.34 -0.98 -4.86
N GLY A 202 5.85 -0.87 -3.64
CA GLY A 202 4.99 -0.93 -2.47
C GLY A 202 4.92 -2.30 -1.84
N LYS A 203 4.06 -2.43 -0.86
CA LYS A 203 3.81 -3.69 -0.14
C LYS A 203 3.16 -4.70 -1.08
N PRO A 204 3.48 -5.99 -1.02
CA PRO A 204 4.29 -6.69 0.00
C PRO A 204 5.78 -6.84 -0.35
N ASN A 205 6.32 -6.05 -1.28
CA ASN A 205 7.71 -6.18 -1.70
C ASN A 205 8.67 -5.94 -0.52
N LEU A 206 9.63 -6.82 -0.37
CA LEU A 206 10.64 -6.74 0.70
C LEU A 206 11.40 -5.40 0.68
N SER A 207 11.62 -4.83 -0.51
CA SER A 207 12.36 -3.57 -0.65
C SER A 207 11.74 -2.40 0.13
N VAL A 208 10.41 -2.40 0.31
CA VAL A 208 9.73 -1.36 1.09
C VAL A 208 10.17 -1.44 2.56
N TYR A 209 10.21 -2.66 3.10
CA TYR A 209 10.59 -2.90 4.50
C TYR A 209 12.09 -2.64 4.70
N GLN A 210 12.92 -3.05 3.75
CA GLN A 210 14.35 -2.75 3.77
C GLN A 210 14.56 -1.23 3.82
N LYS A 211 13.75 -0.46 3.05
CA LYS A 211 13.83 1.01 3.09
C LYS A 211 13.44 1.55 4.47
N CYS A 212 12.44 0.94 5.13
CA CYS A 212 12.10 1.33 6.52
C CYS A 212 13.28 1.06 7.46
N PHE A 213 13.96 -0.06 7.29
CA PHE A 213 15.12 -0.40 8.15
C PHE A 213 16.30 0.56 7.92
N GLU A 214 16.51 1.00 6.67
CA GLU A 214 17.53 2.00 6.35
C GLU A 214 17.23 3.36 6.98
N LEU A 215 15.95 3.73 7.04
CA LEU A 215 15.52 5.02 7.62
C LEU A 215 15.66 5.02 9.15
N GLU A 216 15.48 3.88 9.80
CA GLU A 216 15.56 3.76 11.27
C GLU A 216 16.49 2.61 11.67
N PRO A 217 17.79 2.71 11.35
CA PRO A 217 18.75 1.60 11.57
C PRO A 217 19.00 1.21 13.02
N UNK A 218 18.45 1.93 13.91
CA UNK A 218 18.57 1.76 15.23
C UNK A 218 17.63 0.89 15.81
N ALA A 219 16.50 0.69 14.99
CA ALA A 219 15.41 -0.10 15.58
C ALA A 219 15.71 -1.59 15.50
N LYS A 220 15.49 -2.30 16.59
CA LYS A 220 15.77 -3.75 16.65
C LYS A 220 14.50 -4.58 16.71
N LYS A 221 13.46 -4.04 17.34
CA LYS A 221 12.16 -4.72 17.46
C LYS A 221 11.16 -3.94 16.64
N ILE A 222 10.69 -4.55 15.56
CA ILE A 222 9.88 -3.87 14.54
C ILE A 222 8.55 -4.58 14.40
N VAL A 223 7.47 -3.82 14.25
CA VAL A 223 6.13 -4.37 14.00
C VAL A 223 5.49 -3.61 12.85
N ALA A 224 4.88 -4.35 11.91
CA ALA A 224 4.07 -3.78 10.85
C ALA A 224 2.59 -3.83 11.25
N ILE A 225 1.84 -2.78 10.96
CA ILE A 225 0.41 -2.68 11.29
C ILE A 225 -0.33 -2.33 10.00
N GLY A 226 -1.27 -3.18 9.61
CA GLY A 226 -2.03 -2.97 8.39
C GLY A 226 -3.33 -3.73 8.40
N ASP A 227 -4.17 -3.47 7.42
CA ASP A 227 -5.46 -4.13 7.31
C ASP A 227 -5.48 -5.22 6.23
N SER A 228 -4.42 -5.34 5.42
CA SER A 228 -4.39 -6.29 4.30
C SER A 228 -3.47 -7.47 4.59
N LEU A 229 -4.02 -8.69 4.55
CA LEU A 229 -3.22 -9.91 4.66
C LEU A 229 -2.21 -9.99 3.52
N HIS A 230 -2.64 -9.65 2.30
CA HIS A 230 -1.82 -9.83 1.09
C HIS A 230 -0.72 -8.77 0.94
N HIS A 231 -0.89 -7.59 1.54
CA HIS A 231 0.09 -6.51 1.44
C HIS A 231 0.88 -6.34 2.74
N ASP A 232 0.20 -6.01 3.83
CA ASP A 232 0.87 -5.67 5.09
C ASP A 232 1.44 -6.90 5.79
N ILE A 233 0.59 -7.92 5.97
CA ILE A 233 0.97 -9.08 6.77
C ILE A 233 1.95 -9.96 5.99
N ALA A 234 1.68 -10.20 4.70
CA ALA A 234 2.60 -10.94 3.85
C ALA A 234 3.94 -10.22 3.74
N GLY A 235 3.90 -8.88 3.56
CA GLY A 235 5.13 -8.09 3.49
C GLY A 235 5.94 -8.15 4.77
N ALA A 236 5.29 -8.03 5.93
CA ALA A 236 5.94 -8.17 7.23
C ALA A 236 6.56 -9.56 7.39
N SER A 237 5.83 -10.61 6.99
CA SER A 237 6.32 -11.98 7.02
C SER A 237 7.57 -12.15 6.15
N ASN A 238 7.54 -11.60 4.92
CA ASN A 238 8.68 -11.63 4.01
C ASN A 238 9.89 -10.88 4.58
N ALA A 239 9.63 -9.86 5.37
CA ALA A 239 10.68 -9.06 6.02
C ALA A 239 11.15 -9.65 7.36
N GLY A 240 10.53 -10.72 7.83
CA GLY A 240 10.90 -11.39 9.08
C GLY A 240 10.56 -10.59 10.34
N ILE A 241 9.52 -9.73 10.27
CA ILE A 241 9.11 -8.91 11.41
C ILE A 241 7.69 -9.26 11.87
N ASP A 242 7.38 -8.91 13.12
CA ASP A 242 6.05 -9.13 13.69
C ASP A 242 5.00 -8.25 12.97
N SER A 243 3.74 -8.68 13.01
CA SER A 243 2.65 -7.95 12.34
C SER A 243 1.37 -7.92 13.16
N VAL A 244 0.56 -6.89 12.93
CA VAL A 244 -0.78 -6.73 13.50
C VAL A 244 -1.78 -6.55 12.36
N LEU A 245 -2.75 -7.44 12.26
CA LEU A 245 -3.88 -7.27 11.32
C LEU A 245 -4.97 -6.42 11.99
N ILE A 246 -5.33 -5.30 11.36
CA ILE A 246 -6.47 -4.47 11.77
C ILE A 246 -7.72 -4.99 11.05
N THR A 247 -8.69 -5.47 11.83
CA THR A 247 -9.82 -6.21 11.27
C THR A 247 -10.98 -5.33 10.81
N SER A 248 -10.94 -4.03 11.09
CA SER A 248 -11.99 -3.08 10.65
C SER A 248 -11.78 -2.56 9.23
N GLY A 249 -10.69 -2.96 8.55
CA GLY A 249 -10.36 -2.53 7.19
C GLY A 249 -10.86 -3.51 6.13
N ILE A 250 -10.02 -3.75 5.11
CA ILE A 250 -10.39 -4.45 3.88
C ILE A 250 -10.99 -5.85 4.10
N HIS A 251 -10.64 -6.52 5.19
CA HIS A 251 -11.13 -7.88 5.49
C HIS A 251 -12.38 -7.92 6.38
N ALA A 252 -13.01 -6.77 6.68
CA ALA A 252 -14.19 -6.77 7.56
C ALA A 252 -15.30 -7.70 7.00
N PHE A 253 -15.53 -7.68 5.70
CA PHE A 253 -16.50 -8.53 5.02
C PHE A 253 -16.12 -10.01 5.15
N ASP A 254 -14.89 -10.37 4.86
CA ASP A 254 -14.39 -11.76 4.98
C ASP A 254 -14.55 -12.30 6.41
N LEU A 255 -14.39 -11.41 7.39
CA LEU A 255 -14.45 -11.74 8.81
C LEU A 255 -15.88 -11.70 9.36
N LYS A 256 -16.86 -11.42 8.48
CA LYS A 256 -18.28 -11.35 8.85
C LYS A 256 -18.50 -10.41 10.03
N THR A 257 -17.83 -9.24 9.97
CA THR A 257 -17.94 -8.21 11.02
C THR A 257 -18.19 -6.86 10.35
N VAL A 258 -18.55 -5.87 11.15
CA VAL A 258 -18.66 -4.49 10.67
C VAL A 258 -17.49 -3.69 11.25
N PRO A 259 -17.03 -2.65 10.54
CA PRO A 259 -15.92 -1.84 11.04
C PRO A 259 -16.17 -1.36 12.47
N GLY A 260 -15.19 -1.59 13.34
CA GLY A 260 -15.26 -1.19 14.74
C GLY A 260 -15.74 -2.27 15.71
N LEU A 261 -16.28 -3.38 15.22
CA LEU A 261 -16.64 -4.51 16.07
C LEU A 261 -15.55 -5.58 16.02
N LYS A 262 -15.33 -6.22 17.16
CA LYS A 262 -14.34 -7.30 17.28
C LYS A 262 -14.78 -8.50 16.45
N ALA A 263 -13.92 -8.94 15.54
CA ALA A 263 -14.15 -10.16 14.77
C ALA A 263 -14.12 -11.40 15.68
N LYS A 264 -14.79 -12.46 15.26
CA LYS A 264 -14.75 -13.74 15.98
C LYS A 264 -13.44 -14.45 15.66
N GLU A 265 -12.79 -15.00 16.67
CA GLU A 265 -11.49 -15.68 16.51
C GLU A 265 -11.55 -16.81 15.47
N ARG A 266 -12.67 -17.54 15.40
CA ARG A 266 -12.85 -18.59 14.40
C ARG A 266 -12.80 -18.06 12.97
N GLU A 267 -13.31 -16.84 12.73
CA GLU A 267 -13.28 -16.22 11.39
C GLU A 267 -11.87 -15.78 11.04
N ILE A 268 -11.11 -15.25 12.03
CA ILE A 268 -9.68 -14.93 11.85
C ILE A 268 -8.91 -16.20 11.44
N ASN A 269 -9.10 -17.29 12.21
CA ASN A 269 -8.40 -18.55 11.94
C ASN A 269 -8.78 -19.11 10.56
N SER A 270 -10.07 -19.02 10.19
CA SER A 270 -10.55 -19.45 8.88
C SER A 270 -9.90 -18.63 7.75
N LEU A 271 -9.85 -17.31 7.91
CA LEU A 271 -9.24 -16.42 6.91
C LEU A 271 -7.74 -16.72 6.77
N CYS A 272 -7.02 -16.85 7.88
CA CYS A 272 -5.59 -17.20 7.86
C CYS A 272 -5.35 -18.56 7.18
N SER A 273 -6.22 -19.56 7.46
CA SER A 273 -6.08 -20.89 6.84
C SER A 273 -6.31 -20.84 5.32
N ARG A 274 -7.31 -20.06 4.88
CA ARG A 274 -7.61 -19.94 3.43
C ARG A 274 -6.50 -19.23 2.67
N THR A 275 -5.90 -18.21 3.28
CA THR A 275 -4.87 -17.40 2.62
C THR A 275 -3.45 -17.94 2.81
N GLY A 276 -3.24 -18.79 3.82
CA GLY A 276 -1.91 -19.25 4.21
C GLY A 276 -1.07 -18.16 4.91
N ILE A 277 -1.68 -17.02 5.24
CA ILE A 277 -0.98 -15.86 5.83
C ILE A 277 -1.50 -15.66 7.24
N THR A 278 -0.60 -15.62 8.23
CA THR A 278 -0.97 -15.51 9.64
C THR A 278 -0.25 -14.34 10.28
N PRO A 279 -0.98 -13.32 10.80
CA PRO A 279 -0.34 -12.22 11.52
C PRO A 279 0.11 -12.68 12.91
N THR A 280 1.13 -12.01 13.47
CA THR A 280 1.56 -12.24 14.86
C THR A 280 0.41 -11.89 15.82
N PHE A 281 -0.24 -10.76 15.55
CA PHE A 281 -1.35 -10.24 16.35
C PHE A 281 -2.49 -9.78 15.44
N TRP A 282 -3.69 -9.64 16.05
CA TRP A 282 -4.78 -8.94 15.38
C TRP A 282 -5.51 -8.05 16.39
N GLY A 283 -6.03 -6.95 15.90
CA GLY A 283 -6.78 -5.98 16.68
C GLY A 283 -7.95 -5.44 15.88
N THR A 284 -8.96 -4.90 16.58
CA THR A 284 -10.12 -4.34 15.87
C THR A 284 -9.75 -3.06 15.14
N ARG A 285 -9.12 -2.13 15.85
CA ARG A 285 -8.69 -0.82 15.32
C ARG A 285 -7.28 -0.52 15.82
N PHE A 286 -6.65 0.42 15.16
CA PHE A 286 -5.39 0.99 15.62
C PHE A 286 -5.71 2.05 16.68
N ILE A 287 -5.75 1.62 17.98
CA ILE A 287 -6.04 2.48 19.12
C ILE A 287 -5.02 2.27 20.21
#